data_5cf215f04714963a751d78e425cb1399
#
_entry.id   5cf215f04714963a751d78e425cb1399
#
_cell.length_a   1.000
_cell.length_b   1.000
_cell.length_c   1.000
_cell.angle_alpha   90.00
_cell.angle_beta   90.00
_cell.angle_gamma   90.00
#
_symmetry.space_group_name_H-M   'P 1'
#
loop_
_entity.id
_entity.type
_entity.pdbx_description
1 polymer ?
#
loop_
_entity_poly.entity_id
_entity_poly.type
_entity_poly.pdbx_seq_one_letter_code
_entity_poly.pdbx_strand_id
1 'polypeptide(L)'
;AKARGAKIYAEMVGYGETGDAHHMTAPASGERAGAVRAIKMALEEGGIDPTEVDYINAHGTSTPTNDKVETAAIKNVFGEHAYKLAVSSTKGATGHCLGGAGGIEAVFLALAIKEGVMPPTINYENPDPDCDLFYVPNVPVKKDIKVGLSNSLGFGGHNAVIAMRKVD
;
A
#
# COMPACT_ATOMS: atom_id res chain seq x y z
N ALA A 1 16.67 -10.36 16.01
CA ALA A 1 16.73 -8.95 16.40
C ALA A 1 16.55 -8.81 17.90
N LYS A 2 15.45 -9.24 18.51
CA LYS A 2 15.17 -9.10 19.96
C LYS A 2 16.31 -9.66 20.83
N ALA A 3 16.76 -10.90 20.57
CA ALA A 3 17.80 -11.56 21.37
C ALA A 3 19.15 -10.81 21.40
N ARG A 4 19.47 -10.00 20.40
CA ARG A 4 20.70 -9.18 20.33
C ARG A 4 20.49 -7.70 20.64
N GLY A 5 19.30 -7.32 21.13
CA GLY A 5 18.98 -5.92 21.46
C GLY A 5 18.98 -4.95 20.27
N ALA A 6 18.73 -5.43 19.05
CA ALA A 6 18.72 -4.56 17.88
C ALA A 6 17.50 -3.63 17.87
N LYS A 7 17.68 -2.41 17.35
CA LYS A 7 16.57 -1.50 17.08
C LYS A 7 15.64 -2.13 16.02
N ILE A 8 14.38 -2.35 16.37
CA ILE A 8 13.36 -2.87 15.48
C ILE A 8 12.47 -1.71 15.02
N TYR A 9 12.22 -1.61 13.73
CA TYR A 9 11.39 -0.56 13.15
C TYR A 9 9.94 -1.03 12.98
N ALA A 10 9.76 -2.22 12.45
CA ALA A 10 8.48 -2.90 12.28
C ALA A 10 8.73 -4.40 12.15
N GLU A 11 7.67 -5.19 12.21
CA GLU A 11 7.69 -6.63 11.91
C GLU A 11 6.99 -6.87 10.58
N MET A 12 7.66 -7.55 9.65
CA MET A 12 7.02 -8.02 8.42
C MET A 12 6.22 -9.28 8.76
N VAL A 13 4.91 -9.21 8.62
CA VAL A 13 4.00 -10.26 9.09
C VAL A 13 3.24 -10.95 7.96
N GLY A 14 3.17 -10.34 6.78
CA GLY A 14 2.45 -10.94 5.67
C GLY A 14 3.01 -10.54 4.31
N TYR A 15 2.82 -11.43 3.36
CA TYR A 15 3.21 -11.26 1.95
C TYR A 15 2.14 -11.87 1.04
N GLY A 16 1.85 -11.20 -0.06
CA GLY A 16 0.97 -11.73 -1.09
C GLY A 16 1.51 -11.43 -2.47
N GLU A 17 1.54 -12.44 -3.34
CA GLU A 17 2.00 -12.30 -4.72
C GLU A 17 1.04 -12.99 -5.69
N THR A 18 0.71 -12.31 -6.78
CA THR A 18 -0.21 -12.82 -7.80
C THR A 18 0.16 -12.35 -9.20
N GLY A 19 -0.33 -13.07 -10.21
CA GLY A 19 -0.32 -12.63 -11.60
C GLY A 19 -1.71 -12.34 -12.11
N ASP A 20 -1.87 -11.28 -12.90
CA ASP A 20 -3.16 -10.92 -13.52
C ASP A 20 -3.52 -11.81 -14.70
N ALA A 21 -2.52 -12.21 -15.49
CA ALA A 21 -2.71 -12.89 -16.78
C ALA A 21 -3.74 -12.15 -17.69
N HIS A 22 -3.70 -10.83 -17.68
CA HIS A 22 -4.68 -9.96 -18.33
C HIS A 22 -4.11 -9.20 -19.52
N HIS A 23 -3.14 -8.33 -19.28
CA HIS A 23 -2.52 -7.45 -20.29
C HIS A 23 -1.07 -7.13 -19.92
N MET A 24 -0.23 -6.78 -20.92
CA MET A 24 1.19 -6.49 -20.70
C MET A 24 1.44 -5.29 -19.77
N THR A 25 0.61 -4.25 -19.87
CA THR A 25 0.85 -2.97 -19.18
C THR A 25 -0.36 -2.44 -18.41
N ALA A 26 -1.55 -2.99 -18.64
CA ALA A 26 -2.76 -2.57 -17.94
C ALA A 26 -3.09 -3.55 -16.80
N PRO A 27 -3.30 -3.07 -15.57
CA PRO A 27 -3.71 -3.93 -14.47
C PRO A 27 -5.13 -4.48 -14.69
N ALA A 28 -5.38 -5.69 -14.19
CA ALA A 28 -6.70 -6.26 -14.17
C ALA A 28 -7.59 -5.53 -13.13
N SER A 29 -8.90 -5.47 -13.40
CA SER A 29 -9.88 -4.85 -12.52
C SER A 29 -10.95 -5.86 -12.06
N GLY A 30 -11.73 -5.48 -11.03
CA GLY A 30 -12.81 -6.28 -10.48
C GLY A 30 -12.40 -7.16 -9.30
N GLU A 31 -13.34 -7.91 -8.75
CA GLU A 31 -13.20 -8.68 -7.51
C GLU A 31 -12.11 -9.76 -7.56
N ARG A 32 -11.80 -10.27 -8.73
CA ARG A 32 -10.77 -11.30 -8.95
C ARG A 32 -9.45 -10.75 -9.45
N ALA A 33 -9.29 -9.43 -9.51
CA ALA A 33 -8.04 -8.79 -9.91
C ALA A 33 -6.87 -9.29 -9.06
N GLY A 34 -5.69 -9.36 -9.66
CA GLY A 34 -4.48 -9.80 -8.97
C GLY A 34 -4.18 -8.95 -7.74
N ALA A 35 -4.34 -7.62 -7.84
CA ALA A 35 -4.16 -6.72 -6.72
C ALA A 35 -5.06 -7.07 -5.53
N VAL A 36 -6.35 -7.35 -5.76
CA VAL A 36 -7.29 -7.78 -4.71
C VAL A 36 -6.83 -9.06 -4.04
N ARG A 37 -6.41 -10.05 -4.85
CA ARG A 37 -5.93 -11.34 -4.33
C ARG A 37 -4.62 -11.19 -3.55
N ALA A 38 -3.68 -10.37 -4.04
CA ALA A 38 -2.40 -10.13 -3.36
C ALA A 38 -2.61 -9.46 -1.99
N ILE A 39 -3.50 -8.45 -1.90
CA ILE A 39 -3.82 -7.82 -0.63
C ILE A 39 -4.43 -8.85 0.34
N LYS A 40 -5.42 -9.62 -0.12
CA LYS A 40 -6.05 -10.67 0.73
C LYS A 40 -5.05 -11.70 1.23
N MET A 41 -4.14 -12.18 0.35
CA MET A 41 -3.09 -13.13 0.75
C MET A 41 -2.17 -12.55 1.82
N ALA A 42 -1.73 -11.29 1.68
CA ALA A 42 -0.88 -10.65 2.69
C ALA A 42 -1.58 -10.49 4.05
N LEU A 43 -2.88 -10.18 4.05
CA LEU A 43 -3.69 -10.09 5.26
C LEU A 43 -3.87 -11.48 5.90
N GLU A 44 -4.21 -12.49 5.12
CA GLU A 44 -4.39 -13.89 5.58
C GLU A 44 -3.10 -14.44 6.18
N GLU A 45 -1.95 -14.28 5.51
CA GLU A 45 -0.66 -14.74 6.02
C GLU A 45 -0.29 -14.04 7.35
N GLY A 46 -0.57 -12.73 7.44
CA GLY A 46 -0.31 -11.94 8.64
C GLY A 46 -1.31 -12.15 9.78
N GLY A 47 -2.39 -12.92 9.55
CA GLY A 47 -3.51 -13.05 10.51
C GLY A 47 -4.10 -11.67 10.84
N ILE A 48 -4.25 -10.80 9.84
CA ILE A 48 -4.69 -9.41 9.98
C ILE A 48 -6.16 -9.30 9.56
N ASP A 49 -7.00 -8.81 10.46
CA ASP A 49 -8.35 -8.39 10.06
C ASP A 49 -8.24 -7.12 9.21
N PRO A 50 -8.94 -7.01 8.06
CA PRO A 50 -8.90 -5.81 7.23
C PRO A 50 -9.17 -4.50 8.01
N THR A 51 -9.97 -4.56 9.07
CA THR A 51 -10.28 -3.38 9.90
C THR A 51 -9.12 -2.91 10.80
N GLU A 52 -8.06 -3.71 10.93
CA GLU A 52 -6.84 -3.33 11.67
C GLU A 52 -5.87 -2.47 10.86
N VAL A 53 -6.04 -2.41 9.52
CA VAL A 53 -5.12 -1.67 8.65
C VAL A 53 -5.36 -0.18 8.77
N ASP A 54 -4.31 0.56 9.14
CA ASP A 54 -4.34 2.01 9.31
C ASP A 54 -3.85 2.77 8.06
N TYR A 55 -2.90 2.18 7.33
CA TYR A 55 -2.19 2.87 6.26
C TYR A 55 -1.77 1.94 5.13
N ILE A 56 -1.87 2.44 3.90
CA ILE A 56 -1.36 1.78 2.69
C ILE A 56 -0.40 2.73 1.97
N ASN A 57 0.87 2.30 1.81
CA ASN A 57 1.76 2.88 0.80
C ASN A 57 1.39 2.24 -0.54
N ALA A 58 0.66 2.98 -1.36
CA ALA A 58 0.13 2.51 -2.62
C ALA A 58 1.20 2.45 -3.72
N HIS A 59 0.97 1.61 -4.72
CA HIS A 59 1.74 1.66 -5.96
C HIS A 59 1.63 3.05 -6.60
N GLY A 60 0.42 3.59 -6.74
CA GLY A 60 0.11 4.99 -6.97
C GLY A 60 1.01 5.70 -7.98
N THR A 61 1.04 5.25 -9.23
CA THR A 61 1.92 5.78 -10.28
C THR A 61 1.43 7.08 -10.90
N SER A 62 0.27 7.57 -10.54
CA SER A 62 -0.39 8.73 -11.16
C SER A 62 -0.69 8.52 -12.65
N THR A 63 -0.99 7.28 -13.02
CA THR A 63 -1.46 6.97 -14.37
C THR A 63 -2.98 6.84 -14.39
N PRO A 64 -3.66 7.20 -15.51
CA PRO A 64 -5.13 7.19 -15.59
C PRO A 64 -5.79 5.85 -15.24
N THR A 65 -5.09 4.74 -15.47
CA THR A 65 -5.62 3.39 -15.23
C THR A 65 -5.25 2.87 -13.85
N ASN A 66 -3.97 3.00 -13.45
CA ASN A 66 -3.49 2.38 -12.22
C ASN A 66 -4.24 2.88 -10.99
N ASP A 67 -4.32 4.19 -10.82
CA ASP A 67 -4.83 4.76 -9.56
C ASP A 67 -6.30 4.43 -9.34
N LYS A 68 -7.11 4.39 -10.40
CA LYS A 68 -8.51 3.96 -10.35
C LYS A 68 -8.66 2.47 -10.03
N VAL A 69 -7.84 1.63 -10.66
CA VAL A 69 -7.88 0.17 -10.43
C VAL A 69 -7.41 -0.16 -9.03
N GLU A 70 -6.34 0.47 -8.55
CA GLU A 70 -5.84 0.26 -7.19
C GLU A 70 -6.84 0.76 -6.14
N THR A 71 -7.46 1.92 -6.36
CA THR A 71 -8.55 2.43 -5.50
C THR A 71 -9.71 1.43 -5.43
N ALA A 72 -10.14 0.90 -6.57
CA ALA A 72 -11.19 -0.11 -6.62
C ALA A 72 -10.79 -1.41 -5.92
N ALA A 73 -9.53 -1.84 -6.03
CA ALA A 73 -9.01 -3.01 -5.33
C ALA A 73 -9.01 -2.81 -3.81
N ILE A 74 -8.57 -1.65 -3.33
CA ILE A 74 -8.61 -1.29 -1.91
C ILE A 74 -10.06 -1.30 -1.41
N LYS A 75 -10.99 -0.65 -2.09
CA LYS A 75 -12.42 -0.68 -1.72
C LYS A 75 -13.00 -2.10 -1.68
N ASN A 76 -12.61 -2.94 -2.64
CA ASN A 76 -13.09 -4.33 -2.70
C ASN A 76 -12.63 -5.17 -1.49
N VAL A 77 -11.40 -4.96 -1.02
CA VAL A 77 -10.86 -5.70 0.13
C VAL A 77 -11.37 -5.17 1.45
N PHE A 78 -11.39 -3.84 1.61
CA PHE A 78 -11.63 -3.19 2.90
C PHE A 78 -13.07 -2.71 3.11
N GLY A 79 -13.93 -2.73 2.06
CA GLY A 79 -15.31 -2.28 2.14
C GLY A 79 -15.40 -0.86 2.74
N GLU A 80 -16.28 -0.66 3.71
CA GLU A 80 -16.45 0.63 4.40
C GLU A 80 -15.19 1.07 5.17
N HIS A 81 -14.30 0.14 5.52
CA HIS A 81 -13.05 0.50 6.19
C HIS A 81 -12.07 1.22 5.26
N ALA A 82 -12.18 1.06 3.94
CA ALA A 82 -11.38 1.78 2.96
C ALA A 82 -11.44 3.31 3.15
N TYR A 83 -12.57 3.83 3.62
CA TYR A 83 -12.77 5.25 3.91
C TYR A 83 -12.24 5.72 5.27
N LYS A 84 -11.75 4.80 6.10
CA LYS A 84 -11.20 5.07 7.45
C LYS A 84 -9.68 4.93 7.51
N LEU A 85 -9.10 4.12 6.63
CA LEU A 85 -7.65 4.01 6.49
C LEU A 85 -7.10 5.14 5.61
N ALA A 86 -5.80 5.37 5.70
CA ALA A 86 -5.12 6.34 4.85
C ALA A 86 -4.33 5.64 3.75
N VAL A 87 -4.28 6.26 2.58
CA VAL A 87 -3.49 5.80 1.43
C VAL A 87 -2.54 6.92 1.03
N SER A 88 -1.31 6.62 0.63
CA SER A 88 -0.49 7.61 -0.07
C SER A 88 0.49 6.95 -1.02
N SER A 89 0.95 7.69 -2.02
CA SER A 89 2.06 7.27 -2.86
C SER A 89 3.25 8.19 -2.66
N THR A 90 4.39 7.58 -2.31
CA THR A 90 5.66 8.30 -2.17
C THR A 90 6.36 8.57 -3.51
N LYS A 91 5.84 8.04 -4.60
CA LYS A 91 6.40 8.22 -5.96
C LYS A 91 6.37 9.68 -6.45
N GLY A 92 5.47 10.49 -5.91
CA GLY A 92 5.48 11.94 -6.14
C GLY A 92 6.79 12.61 -5.73
N ALA A 93 7.44 12.08 -4.68
CA ALA A 93 8.71 12.59 -4.15
C ALA A 93 9.94 11.89 -4.73
N THR A 94 9.88 10.57 -4.94
CA THR A 94 11.05 9.76 -5.33
C THR A 94 11.14 9.48 -6.82
N GLY A 95 10.07 9.70 -7.57
CA GLY A 95 9.87 9.10 -8.88
C GLY A 95 9.59 7.60 -8.78
N HIS A 96 9.34 6.99 -9.92
CA HIS A 96 9.14 5.54 -10.00
C HIS A 96 10.47 4.81 -10.23
N CYS A 97 11.02 4.20 -9.20
CA CYS A 97 12.32 3.52 -9.23
C CYS A 97 12.25 2.08 -9.80
N LEU A 98 11.20 1.76 -10.56
CA LEU A 98 11.01 0.45 -11.19
C LEU A 98 11.22 -0.73 -10.22
N GLY A 99 12.13 -1.66 -10.52
CA GLY A 99 12.43 -2.80 -9.66
C GLY A 99 12.97 -2.46 -8.27
N GLY A 100 13.43 -1.23 -8.05
CA GLY A 100 13.86 -0.73 -6.74
C GLY A 100 12.73 -0.12 -5.90
N ALA A 101 11.57 0.18 -6.51
CA ALA A 101 10.49 0.91 -5.85
C ALA A 101 9.98 0.20 -4.59
N GLY A 102 9.67 -1.09 -4.69
CA GLY A 102 9.14 -1.86 -3.56
C GLY A 102 10.06 -1.90 -2.33
N GLY A 103 11.38 -1.99 -2.54
CA GLY A 103 12.36 -1.95 -1.45
C GLY A 103 12.40 -0.58 -0.76
N ILE A 104 12.35 0.51 -1.53
CA ILE A 104 12.30 1.88 -1.00
C ILE A 104 11.00 2.10 -0.22
N GLU A 105 9.88 1.68 -0.78
CA GLU A 105 8.55 1.82 -0.18
C GLU A 105 8.39 0.97 1.09
N ALA A 106 9.01 -0.21 1.14
CA ALA A 106 9.08 -1.01 2.36
C ALA A 106 9.81 -0.27 3.50
N VAL A 107 10.92 0.43 3.19
CA VAL A 107 11.63 1.26 4.18
C VAL A 107 10.74 2.42 4.64
N PHE A 108 10.05 3.10 3.74
CA PHE A 108 9.12 4.18 4.11
C PHE A 108 7.98 3.68 4.98
N LEU A 109 7.41 2.51 4.68
CA LEU A 109 6.37 1.91 5.50
C LEU A 109 6.88 1.60 6.91
N ALA A 110 8.06 0.97 7.03
CA ALA A 110 8.66 0.65 8.32
C ALA A 110 8.92 1.92 9.16
N LEU A 111 9.42 2.99 8.52
CA LEU A 111 9.62 4.28 9.16
C LEU A 111 8.30 4.96 9.54
N ALA A 112 7.29 4.93 8.66
CA ALA A 112 5.97 5.47 8.94
C ALA A 112 5.35 4.83 10.19
N ILE A 113 5.43 3.50 10.30
CA ILE A 113 4.97 2.75 11.48
C ILE A 113 5.77 3.16 12.72
N LYS A 114 7.11 3.22 12.62
CA LYS A 114 7.98 3.53 13.77
C LYS A 114 7.78 4.92 14.30
N GLU A 115 7.70 5.91 13.42
CA GLU A 115 7.63 7.34 13.78
C GLU A 115 6.18 7.83 13.96
N GLY A 116 5.18 7.02 13.59
CA GLY A 116 3.77 7.42 13.63
C GLY A 116 3.47 8.59 12.67
N VAL A 117 4.03 8.55 11.47
CA VAL A 117 3.87 9.62 10.47
C VAL A 117 3.57 8.99 9.10
N MET A 118 2.40 9.29 8.56
CA MET A 118 2.02 8.92 7.21
C MET A 118 2.64 9.90 6.22
N PRO A 119 3.52 9.45 5.29
CA PRO A 119 4.06 10.33 4.26
C PRO A 119 2.96 10.77 3.30
N PRO A 120 3.04 12.01 2.76
CA PRO A 120 2.01 12.54 1.89
C PRO A 120 2.13 12.04 0.45
N THR A 121 1.01 12.09 -0.27
CA THR A 121 0.99 12.17 -1.72
C THR A 121 1.22 13.64 -2.09
N ILE A 122 2.43 13.99 -2.47
CA ILE A 122 2.75 15.39 -2.85
C ILE A 122 2.28 15.69 -4.29
N ASN A 123 2.16 16.98 -4.60
CA ASN A 123 1.65 17.47 -5.90
C ASN A 123 0.20 17.05 -6.18
N TYR A 124 -0.58 16.85 -5.12
CA TYR A 124 -2.00 16.51 -5.22
C TYR A 124 -2.81 17.79 -5.37
N GLU A 125 -3.10 18.18 -6.63
CA GLU A 125 -3.77 19.45 -6.96
C GLU A 125 -5.21 19.24 -7.45
N ASN A 126 -5.44 18.16 -8.20
CA ASN A 126 -6.73 17.89 -8.85
C ASN A 126 -7.27 16.52 -8.39
N PRO A 127 -8.26 16.50 -7.47
CA PRO A 127 -8.91 15.26 -7.07
C PRO A 127 -9.61 14.58 -8.24
N ASP A 128 -9.42 13.25 -8.37
CA ASP A 128 -10.15 12.43 -9.32
C ASP A 128 -11.38 11.81 -8.62
N PRO A 129 -12.61 11.99 -9.13
CA PRO A 129 -13.82 11.44 -8.51
C PRO A 129 -13.84 9.90 -8.43
N ASP A 130 -13.08 9.21 -9.27
CA ASP A 130 -12.93 7.75 -9.22
C ASP A 130 -11.91 7.31 -8.15
N CYS A 131 -11.15 8.26 -7.58
CA CYS A 131 -10.17 8.06 -6.53
C CYS A 131 -10.58 8.89 -5.31
N ASP A 132 -11.57 8.42 -4.55
CA ASP A 132 -12.28 9.16 -3.49
C ASP A 132 -11.89 8.75 -2.06
N LEU A 133 -10.76 8.03 -1.88
CA LEU A 133 -10.22 7.69 -0.56
C LEU A 133 -9.39 8.84 0.03
N PHE A 134 -8.93 8.68 1.27
CA PHE A 134 -8.05 9.67 1.89
C PHE A 134 -6.59 9.43 1.49
N TYR A 135 -6.09 10.17 0.51
CA TYR A 135 -4.75 10.01 -0.08
C TYR A 135 -3.63 10.79 0.62
N VAL A 136 -3.81 11.26 1.83
CA VAL A 136 -2.83 12.10 2.58
C VAL A 136 -2.28 13.24 1.70
N PRO A 137 -3.11 14.19 1.26
CA PRO A 137 -2.71 15.17 0.25
C PRO A 137 -1.68 16.15 0.79
N ASN A 138 -0.56 16.27 0.11
CA ASN A 138 0.50 17.28 0.23
C ASN A 138 1.20 17.43 1.60
N VAL A 139 0.55 17.12 2.72
CA VAL A 139 1.08 17.33 4.08
C VAL A 139 1.09 16.00 4.83
N PRO A 140 2.20 15.66 5.53
CA PRO A 140 2.25 14.44 6.32
C PRO A 140 1.26 14.47 7.48
N VAL A 141 0.69 13.32 7.81
CA VAL A 141 -0.28 13.18 8.91
C VAL A 141 0.34 12.34 10.03
N LYS A 142 0.30 12.87 11.25
CA LYS A 142 0.68 12.12 12.46
C LYS A 142 -0.47 11.22 12.88
N LYS A 143 -0.22 9.93 12.97
CA LYS A 143 -1.16 8.91 13.47
C LYS A 143 -0.37 7.70 13.95
N ASP A 144 -0.79 7.09 15.04
CA ASP A 144 -0.27 5.80 15.46
C ASP A 144 -0.70 4.73 14.44
N ILE A 145 0.29 4.20 13.70
CA ILE A 145 0.09 3.19 12.68
C ILE A 145 0.43 1.84 13.30
N LYS A 146 -0.56 1.00 13.52
CA LYS A 146 -0.36 -0.34 14.07
C LYS A 146 -0.09 -1.36 12.98
N VAL A 147 -0.84 -1.27 11.89
CA VAL A 147 -0.70 -2.14 10.71
C VAL A 147 -0.66 -1.29 9.45
N GLY A 148 0.30 -1.56 8.60
CA GLY A 148 0.41 -0.92 7.29
C GLY A 148 0.73 -1.92 6.18
N LEU A 149 0.31 -1.57 4.97
CA LEU A 149 0.59 -2.33 3.74
C LEU A 149 1.46 -1.51 2.79
N SER A 150 2.22 -2.19 1.94
CA SER A 150 2.85 -1.59 0.76
C SER A 150 2.50 -2.41 -0.47
N ASN A 151 1.90 -1.77 -1.47
CA ASN A 151 1.46 -2.38 -2.71
C ASN A 151 2.46 -2.09 -3.83
N SER A 152 2.77 -3.11 -4.61
CA SER A 152 3.58 -3.00 -5.84
C SER A 152 2.85 -3.70 -6.99
N LEU A 153 2.46 -2.94 -8.00
CA LEU A 153 1.76 -3.44 -9.18
C LEU A 153 2.67 -3.22 -10.40
N GLY A 154 3.09 -4.30 -11.05
CA GLY A 154 4.07 -4.25 -12.12
C GLY A 154 3.53 -4.60 -13.49
N PHE A 155 4.23 -4.15 -14.53
CA PHE A 155 3.97 -4.60 -15.90
C PHE A 155 4.08 -6.14 -15.99
N GLY A 156 3.36 -6.74 -16.93
CA GLY A 156 3.19 -8.18 -17.01
C GLY A 156 2.13 -8.72 -16.05
N GLY A 157 1.48 -7.84 -15.29
CA GLY A 157 0.44 -8.20 -14.31
C GLY A 157 0.99 -8.74 -13.00
N HIS A 158 2.22 -8.42 -12.65
CA HIS A 158 2.81 -8.77 -11.35
C HIS A 158 2.22 -7.90 -10.25
N ASN A 159 1.70 -8.50 -9.20
CA ASN A 159 1.18 -7.81 -8.03
C ASN A 159 1.86 -8.41 -6.79
N ALA A 160 2.45 -7.56 -5.96
CA ALA A 160 3.05 -7.95 -4.69
C ALA A 160 2.60 -6.99 -3.58
N VAL A 161 2.29 -7.53 -2.43
CA VAL A 161 1.89 -6.77 -1.25
C VAL A 161 2.65 -7.29 -0.03
N ILE A 162 3.21 -6.38 0.74
CA ILE A 162 3.77 -6.71 2.06
C ILE A 162 2.92 -6.07 3.15
N ALA A 163 2.79 -6.77 4.26
CA ALA A 163 2.13 -6.29 5.48
C ALA A 163 3.14 -6.18 6.60
N MET A 164 3.13 -5.04 7.29
CA MET A 164 3.98 -4.79 8.44
C MET A 164 3.15 -4.38 9.65
N ARG A 165 3.62 -4.80 10.84
CA ARG A 165 3.00 -4.47 12.13
C ARG A 165 3.99 -3.71 13.01
N LYS A 166 3.46 -2.79 13.82
CA LYS A 166 4.22 -2.11 14.87
C LYS A 166 4.72 -3.13 15.89
N VAL A 167 5.96 -2.93 16.35
CA VAL A 167 6.56 -3.71 17.43
C VAL A 167 6.66 -2.80 18.66
N ASP A 168 6.16 -3.26 19.78
CA ASP A 168 6.24 -2.62 21.09
C ASP A 168 7.68 -2.63 21.65
#